data_fb095010289e867ec2c7ca62daecca92
#
_entry.id   fb095010289e867ec2c7ca62daecca92
#
_cell.length_a   1.000
_cell.length_b   1.000
_cell.length_c   1.000
_cell.angle_alpha   90.00
_cell.angle_beta   90.00
_cell.angle_gamma   90.00
#
_symmetry.space_group_name_H-M   'P 1'
#
loop_
_entity.id
_entity.type
_entity.pdbx_description
1 polymer ?
#
loop_
_entity_poly.entity_id
_entity_poly.type
_entity_poly.pdbx_seq_one_letter_code
_entity_poly.pdbx_strand_id
1 'polypeptide(L)'
;MTLASGIEVSPEGVAAICGRYRIRELAVFGSAARGDMRPGSDVDILVEFEPGTHPGLGFFRLEEELSELFGRRVDLGRKSLLKPLVRPSVLRDAVVLYAA
;
A
#
# COMPACT_ATOMS: atom_id res chain seq x y z
N MET A 1 10.21 -9.81 -2.36
CA MET A 1 9.92 -9.15 -3.65
C MET A 1 10.56 -7.78 -3.67
N THR A 2 11.10 -7.40 -4.79
CA THR A 2 11.81 -6.13 -4.93
C THR A 2 10.97 -5.16 -5.75
N LEU A 3 10.71 -3.97 -5.20
CA LEU A 3 9.99 -2.91 -5.91
C LEU A 3 10.92 -2.23 -6.92
N ALA A 4 10.35 -1.53 -7.91
CA ALA A 4 11.11 -0.77 -8.89
C ALA A 4 12.07 0.25 -8.26
N SER A 5 11.71 0.76 -7.07
CA SER A 5 12.53 1.66 -6.28
C SER A 5 13.71 0.98 -5.57
N GLY A 6 13.83 -0.35 -5.64
CA GLY A 6 14.86 -1.12 -4.95
C GLY A 6 14.50 -1.55 -3.54
N ILE A 7 13.33 -1.19 -3.05
CA ILE A 7 12.87 -1.60 -1.71
C ILE A 7 12.55 -3.09 -1.73
N GLU A 8 13.13 -3.83 -0.78
CA GLU A 8 12.87 -5.26 -0.62
C GLU A 8 11.76 -5.47 0.39
N VAL A 9 10.72 -6.24 0.01
CA VAL A 9 9.56 -6.50 0.85
C VAL A 9 9.30 -7.98 0.94
N SER A 10 9.05 -8.48 2.15
CA SER A 10 8.71 -9.89 2.37
C SER A 10 7.28 -10.17 1.90
N PRO A 11 7.08 -11.05 0.92
CA PRO A 11 5.72 -11.44 0.49
C PRO A 11 4.92 -12.07 1.63
N GLU A 12 5.57 -12.85 2.48
CA GLU A 12 4.94 -13.48 3.63
C GLU A 12 4.50 -12.44 4.66
N GLY A 13 5.32 -11.40 4.87
CA GLY A 13 4.98 -10.29 5.76
C GLY A 13 3.77 -9.51 5.25
N VAL A 14 3.71 -9.25 3.94
CA VAL A 14 2.56 -8.59 3.30
C VAL A 14 1.31 -9.43 3.51
N ALA A 15 1.36 -10.73 3.21
CA ALA A 15 0.21 -11.62 3.33
C ALA A 15 -0.28 -11.71 4.77
N ALA A 16 0.63 -11.76 5.74
CA ALA A 16 0.26 -11.83 7.16
C ALA A 16 -0.49 -10.57 7.61
N ILE A 17 0.01 -9.40 7.23
CA ILE A 17 -0.65 -8.13 7.55
C ILE A 17 -2.02 -8.07 6.88
N CYS A 18 -2.10 -8.41 5.61
CA CYS A 18 -3.36 -8.38 4.86
C CYS A 18 -4.40 -9.30 5.47
N GLY A 19 -3.99 -10.48 5.92
CA GLY A 19 -4.89 -11.41 6.60
C GLY A 19 -5.45 -10.87 7.91
N ARG A 20 -4.58 -10.25 8.73
CA ARG A 20 -5.00 -9.71 10.02
C ARG A 20 -5.97 -8.54 9.90
N TYR A 21 -5.80 -7.72 8.86
CA TYR A 21 -6.63 -6.53 8.66
C TYR A 21 -7.78 -6.74 7.68
N ARG A 22 -7.98 -7.97 7.19
CA ARG A 22 -9.01 -8.30 6.22
C ARG A 22 -8.92 -7.45 4.96
N ILE A 23 -7.72 -7.36 4.44
CA ILE A 23 -7.43 -6.61 3.22
C ILE A 23 -7.70 -7.51 2.02
N ARG A 24 -8.42 -6.97 1.05
CA ARG A 24 -8.68 -7.62 -0.22
C ARG A 24 -7.59 -7.35 -1.24
N GLU A 25 -7.08 -6.13 -1.29
CA GLU A 25 -6.03 -5.74 -2.23
C GLU A 25 -5.12 -4.69 -1.60
N LEU A 26 -3.84 -4.84 -1.83
CA LEU A 26 -2.81 -3.89 -1.42
C LEU A 26 -1.92 -3.59 -2.61
N ALA A 27 -1.73 -2.31 -2.94
CA ALA A 27 -0.95 -1.90 -4.10
C ALA A 27 -0.06 -0.71 -3.77
N VAL A 28 1.14 -0.71 -4.36
CA VAL A 28 2.05 0.44 -4.32
C VAL A 28 1.77 1.31 -5.53
N PHE A 29 1.79 2.63 -5.35
CA PHE A 29 1.65 3.57 -6.45
C PHE A 29 2.65 4.72 -6.29
N GLY A 30 2.58 5.71 -7.18
CA GLY A 30 3.46 6.87 -7.12
C GLY A 30 4.93 6.54 -7.40
N SER A 31 5.84 7.29 -6.79
CA SER A 31 7.28 7.19 -7.07
C SER A 31 7.87 5.81 -6.76
N ALA A 32 7.38 5.15 -5.72
CA ALA A 32 7.87 3.81 -5.36
C ALA A 32 7.52 2.77 -6.43
N ALA A 33 6.37 2.91 -7.08
CA ALA A 33 5.95 2.02 -8.16
C ALA A 33 6.68 2.34 -9.47
N ARG A 34 6.90 3.64 -9.76
CA ARG A 34 7.57 4.07 -10.98
C ARG A 34 9.09 3.90 -10.93
N GLY A 35 9.69 3.84 -9.74
CA GLY A 35 11.12 3.73 -9.58
C GLY A 35 11.88 5.06 -9.55
N ASP A 36 11.16 6.19 -9.46
CA ASP A 36 11.77 7.52 -9.38
C ASP A 36 11.75 8.12 -7.98
N MET A 37 11.72 7.25 -6.98
CA MET A 37 11.67 7.62 -5.58
C MET A 37 12.94 8.32 -5.12
N ARG A 38 12.78 9.42 -4.38
CA ARG A 38 13.90 10.17 -3.81
C ARG A 38 14.15 9.74 -2.37
N PRO A 39 15.38 9.95 -1.86
CA PRO A 39 15.64 9.77 -0.42
C PRO A 39 14.65 10.62 0.39
N GLY A 40 14.03 10.05 1.40
CA GLY A 40 13.06 10.74 2.23
C GLY A 40 11.63 10.76 1.69
N SER A 41 11.40 10.27 0.47
CA SER A 41 10.03 10.11 -0.06
C SER A 41 9.29 9.01 0.70
N ASP A 42 7.98 9.21 0.90
CA ASP A 42 7.12 8.19 1.49
C ASP A 42 6.76 7.13 0.44
N VAL A 43 6.49 5.92 0.91
CA VAL A 43 5.95 4.86 0.05
C VAL A 43 4.43 5.02 0.02
N ASP A 44 3.90 5.30 -1.15
CA ASP A 44 2.45 5.47 -1.33
C ASP A 44 1.79 4.12 -1.56
N ILE A 45 0.86 3.76 -0.68
CA ILE A 45 0.16 2.47 -0.74
C ILE A 45 -1.35 2.71 -0.74
N LEU A 46 -2.03 1.95 -1.61
CA LEU A 46 -3.49 1.90 -1.63
C LEU A 46 -3.96 0.59 -1.03
N VAL A 47 -4.96 0.67 -0.16
CA VAL A 47 -5.59 -0.50 0.44
C VAL A 47 -7.07 -0.55 0.05
N GLU A 48 -7.54 -1.76 -0.25
CA GLU A 48 -8.95 -2.07 -0.38
C GLU A 48 -9.27 -3.17 0.63
N PHE A 49 -10.22 -2.91 1.53
CA PHE A 49 -10.63 -3.88 2.52
C PHE A 49 -11.73 -4.80 1.98
N GLU A 50 -11.86 -5.98 2.59
CA GLU A 50 -12.98 -6.86 2.28
C GLU A 50 -14.30 -6.17 2.61
N PRO A 51 -15.38 -6.46 1.86
CA PRO A 51 -16.69 -5.86 2.12
C PRO A 51 -17.11 -6.03 3.58
N GLY A 52 -17.64 -4.95 4.17
CA GLY A 52 -18.08 -4.96 5.56
C GLY A 52 -16.99 -4.73 6.59
N THR A 53 -15.75 -4.58 6.17
CA THR A 53 -14.63 -4.31 7.08
C THR A 53 -14.53 -2.82 7.37
N HIS A 54 -14.52 -2.47 8.66
CA HIS A 54 -14.41 -1.09 9.13
C HIS A 54 -13.23 -1.01 10.11
N PRO A 55 -12.03 -0.67 9.63
CA PRO A 55 -10.83 -0.71 10.46
C PRO A 55 -10.82 0.30 11.60
N GLY A 56 -11.53 1.42 11.48
CA GLY A 56 -11.52 2.46 12.50
C GLY A 56 -10.10 2.95 12.77
N LEU A 57 -9.74 3.04 14.05
CA LEU A 57 -8.39 3.45 14.47
C LEU A 57 -7.31 2.43 14.08
N GLY A 58 -7.70 1.20 13.77
CA GLY A 58 -6.79 0.19 13.25
C GLY A 58 -6.13 0.59 11.93
N PHE A 59 -6.73 1.52 11.19
CA PHE A 59 -6.13 2.04 9.96
C PHE A 59 -4.75 2.66 10.22
N PHE A 60 -4.60 3.42 11.31
CA PHE A 60 -3.32 4.02 11.66
C PHE A 60 -2.30 2.99 12.11
N ARG A 61 -2.76 1.95 12.81
CA ARG A 61 -1.88 0.84 13.19
C ARG A 61 -1.41 0.07 11.97
N LEU A 62 -2.28 -0.14 10.98
CA LEU A 62 -1.93 -0.76 9.71
C LEU A 62 -0.82 0.04 9.01
N GLU A 63 -0.95 1.36 8.96
CA GLU A 63 0.06 2.22 8.36
C GLU A 63 1.41 2.08 9.06
N GLU A 64 1.42 2.01 10.39
CA GLU A 64 2.64 1.80 11.17
C GLU A 64 3.28 0.44 10.87
N GLU A 65 2.48 -0.62 10.82
CA GLU A 65 3.00 -1.96 10.53
C GLU A 65 3.55 -2.07 9.12
N LEU A 66 2.91 -1.44 8.15
CA LEU A 66 3.42 -1.39 6.78
C LEU A 66 4.73 -0.58 6.72
N SER A 67 4.82 0.51 7.47
CA SER A 67 6.05 1.30 7.52
C SER A 67 7.22 0.48 8.08
N GLU A 68 6.97 -0.32 9.11
CA GLU A 68 7.98 -1.22 9.66
C GLU A 68 8.40 -2.28 8.65
N LEU A 69 7.42 -2.87 7.96
CA LEU A 69 7.68 -3.91 6.97
C LEU A 69 8.51 -3.38 5.79
N PHE A 70 8.19 -2.18 5.32
CA PHE A 70 8.88 -1.57 4.19
C PHE A 70 10.20 -0.90 4.59
N GLY A 71 10.44 -0.69 5.89
CA GLY A 71 11.62 0.03 6.36
C GLY A 71 11.62 1.50 5.99
N ARG A 72 10.48 2.06 5.64
CA ARG A 72 10.30 3.45 5.24
C ARG A 72 8.90 3.91 5.64
N ARG A 73 8.74 5.23 5.77
CA ARG A 73 7.43 5.79 6.04
C ARG A 73 6.46 5.48 4.91
N VAL A 74 5.30 4.94 5.27
CA VAL A 74 4.22 4.62 4.34
C VAL A 74 3.11 5.65 4.47
N ASP A 75 2.66 6.16 3.32
CA ASP A 75 1.47 6.99 3.23
C ASP A 75 0.35 6.08 2.71
N LEU A 76 -0.57 5.73 3.60
CA LEU A 76 -1.63 4.77 3.32
C LEU A 76 -2.92 5.47 2.94
N GLY A 77 -3.45 5.14 1.77
CA GLY A 77 -4.74 5.64 1.29
C GLY A 77 -5.70 4.52 0.99
N ARG A 78 -7.01 4.82 1.05
CA ARG A 78 -8.05 3.85 0.69
C ARG A 78 -8.39 4.03 -0.78
N LYS A 79 -8.32 2.94 -1.53
CA LYS A 79 -8.64 2.93 -2.95
C LYS A 79 -10.04 3.49 -3.24
N SER A 80 -11.02 3.18 -2.38
CA SER A 80 -12.38 3.63 -2.51
C SER A 80 -12.56 5.15 -2.36
N LEU A 81 -11.58 5.84 -1.75
CA LEU A 81 -11.64 7.28 -1.52
C LEU A 81 -10.86 8.10 -2.54
N LEU A 82 -10.28 7.46 -3.55
CA LEU A 82 -9.59 8.19 -4.63
C LEU A 82 -10.58 9.09 -5.37
N LYS A 83 -10.20 10.35 -5.54
CA LYS A 83 -11.02 11.30 -6.30
C LYS A 83 -11.05 10.89 -7.77
N PRO A 84 -12.20 11.04 -8.46
CA PRO A 84 -12.35 10.60 -9.85
C PRO A 84 -11.30 11.18 -10.80
N LEU A 85 -10.88 12.42 -10.59
CA LEU A 85 -9.92 13.09 -11.48
C LEU A 85 -8.52 12.49 -11.41
N VAL A 86 -8.11 11.98 -10.23
CA VAL A 86 -6.76 11.43 -10.04
C VAL A 86 -6.73 9.91 -10.16
N ARG A 87 -7.89 9.27 -10.05
CA ARG A 87 -7.98 7.80 -10.03
C ARG A 87 -7.33 7.12 -11.23
N PRO A 88 -7.57 7.56 -12.49
CA PRO A 88 -6.95 6.88 -13.64
C PRO A 88 -5.42 6.92 -13.62
N SER A 89 -4.83 8.06 -13.26
CA SER A 89 -3.37 8.18 -13.23
C SER A 89 -2.75 7.37 -12.11
N VAL A 90 -3.37 7.36 -10.93
CA VAL A 90 -2.90 6.55 -9.79
C VAL A 90 -2.96 5.06 -10.13
N LEU A 91 -4.09 4.59 -10.66
CA LEU A 91 -4.28 3.18 -10.97
C LEU A 91 -3.42 2.71 -12.13
N ARG A 92 -3.03 3.61 -13.04
CA ARG A 92 -2.14 3.27 -14.15
C ARG A 92 -0.78 2.82 -13.66
N ASP A 93 -0.25 3.48 -12.63
CA ASP A 93 1.08 3.22 -12.10
C ASP A 93 1.08 2.17 -10.98
N ALA A 94 -0.08 1.82 -10.46
CA ALA A 94 -0.19 0.93 -9.31
C ALA A 94 0.33 -0.47 -9.60
N VAL A 95 1.10 -1.00 -8.65
CA VAL A 95 1.60 -2.37 -8.68
C VAL A 95 0.99 -3.13 -7.52
N VAL A 96 0.21 -4.16 -7.83
CA VAL A 96 -0.47 -4.96 -6.81
C VAL A 96 0.54 -5.85 -6.08
N LEU A 97 0.59 -5.73 -4.76
CA LEU A 97 1.43 -6.57 -3.90
C LEU A 97 0.67 -7.76 -3.33
N TYR A 98 -0.64 -7.62 -3.17
CA TYR A 98 -1.50 -8.65 -2.59
C TYR A 98 -2.91 -8.49 -3.14
N ALA A 99 -3.53 -9.61 -3.49
CA ALA A 99 -4.93 -9.67 -3.91
C ALA A 99 -5.52 -11.00 -3.42
N ALA A 100 -6.65 -10.91 -2.71
CA ALA A 100 -7.35 -12.10 -2.21
C ALA A 100 -8.48 -12.50 -3.14
#